data_130f8a043ad955fcde7529c6a0abaff6
#
_entry.id   130f8a043ad955fcde7529c6a0abaff6
#
_cell.length_a   1.000
_cell.length_b   1.000
_cell.length_c   1.000
_cell.angle_alpha   90.00
_cell.angle_beta   90.00
_cell.angle_gamma   90.00
#
_symmetry.space_group_name_H-M   'P 1'
#
loop_
_entity.id
_entity.type
_entity.pdbx_description
1 polymer ?
#
loop_
_entity_poly.entity_id
_entity_poly.type
_entity_poly.pdbx_seq_one_letter_code
_entity_poly.pdbx_strand_id
1 'polypeptide(L)'
;MAVGEDAHLKGFSGARRAKMWLEGTMRISGAYANTDSASCARRLTLAWPHGGQTFSFDLGGAMRGAPYRGDMFCAEVKNYQHASDQGTQFDEFVAKCYIACQTGHLLSDHLMWITWAPFRANSWAQLDSPKHVESAVLQHRDRVFGTDDMAVARSRMAPEVVEMVADRLWLIVLSEKQETLVPLKDWEAIVAAELIRKGEQW
;
A
#
# COMPACT_ATOMS: atom_id res chain seq x y z
N MET A 1 -8.83 -17.60 -23.24
CA MET A 1 -9.00 -16.16 -22.96
C MET A 1 -9.67 -15.85 -21.60
N ALA A 2 -9.82 -16.84 -20.70
CA ALA A 2 -10.51 -16.63 -19.41
C ALA A 2 -9.60 -16.25 -18.22
N VAL A 3 -8.28 -16.44 -18.34
CA VAL A 3 -7.36 -16.26 -17.18
C VAL A 3 -7.16 -14.77 -16.80
N GLY A 4 -7.29 -13.85 -17.74
CA GLY A 4 -7.12 -12.42 -17.48
C GLY A 4 -8.33 -11.78 -16.80
N GLU A 5 -9.54 -12.17 -17.16
CA GLU A 5 -10.79 -11.66 -16.56
C GLU A 5 -10.96 -12.09 -15.09
N ASP A 6 -10.65 -13.33 -14.79
CA ASP A 6 -10.71 -13.85 -13.41
C ASP A 6 -9.68 -13.17 -12.49
N ALA A 7 -8.51 -12.82 -13.00
CA ALA A 7 -7.50 -12.09 -12.24
C ALA A 7 -7.93 -10.64 -11.96
N HIS A 8 -8.54 -9.97 -12.93
CA HIS A 8 -9.10 -8.63 -12.75
C HIS A 8 -10.27 -8.60 -11.77
N LEU A 9 -11.19 -9.57 -11.84
CA LEU A 9 -12.32 -9.69 -10.92
C LEU A 9 -11.87 -9.97 -9.48
N LYS A 10 -10.84 -10.81 -9.29
CA LYS A 10 -10.26 -11.10 -7.98
C LYS A 10 -9.53 -9.87 -7.39
N GLY A 11 -8.81 -9.12 -8.21
CA GLY A 11 -8.17 -7.88 -7.80
C GLY A 11 -9.18 -6.83 -7.35
N PHE A 12 -10.25 -6.63 -8.13
CA PHE A 12 -11.33 -5.70 -7.78
C PHE A 12 -12.04 -6.08 -6.47
N SER A 13 -12.32 -7.37 -6.25
CA SER A 13 -12.93 -7.84 -5.01
C SER A 13 -11.99 -7.64 -3.81
N GLY A 14 -10.68 -7.85 -3.98
CA GLY A 14 -9.68 -7.65 -2.94
C GLY A 14 -9.55 -6.19 -2.50
N ALA A 15 -9.41 -5.27 -3.46
CA ALA A 15 -9.34 -3.83 -3.17
C ALA A 15 -10.59 -3.34 -2.42
N ARG A 16 -11.79 -3.80 -2.83
CA ARG A 16 -13.04 -3.47 -2.14
C ARG A 16 -13.08 -4.00 -0.71
N ARG A 17 -12.68 -5.26 -0.50
CA ARG A 17 -12.61 -5.86 0.86
C ARG A 17 -11.65 -5.09 1.76
N ALA A 18 -10.45 -4.78 1.26
CA ALA A 18 -9.45 -4.02 1.99
C ALA A 18 -9.95 -2.61 2.34
N LYS A 19 -10.59 -1.91 1.38
CA LYS A 19 -11.21 -0.61 1.61
C LYS A 19 -12.22 -0.64 2.74
N MET A 20 -13.17 -1.59 2.68
CA MET A 20 -14.20 -1.75 3.71
C MET A 20 -13.60 -2.04 5.09
N TRP A 21 -12.58 -2.87 5.16
CA TRP A 21 -11.89 -3.17 6.41
C TRP A 21 -11.17 -1.93 6.96
N LEU A 22 -10.40 -1.22 6.14
CA LEU A 22 -9.70 0.00 6.52
C LEU A 22 -10.64 1.07 7.07
N GLU A 23 -11.72 1.36 6.36
CA GLU A 23 -12.74 2.35 6.79
C GLU A 23 -13.38 1.92 8.11
N GLY A 24 -13.64 0.63 8.30
CA GLY A 24 -14.17 0.09 9.53
C GLY A 24 -13.22 0.12 10.73
N THR A 25 -11.91 0.25 10.53
CA THR A 25 -10.94 0.40 11.64
C THR A 25 -11.03 1.75 12.35
N MET A 26 -11.81 2.70 11.85
CA MET A 26 -11.95 4.07 12.36
C MET A 26 -10.69 4.93 12.25
N ARG A 27 -9.63 4.42 11.63
CA ARG A 27 -8.38 5.17 11.40
C ARG A 27 -8.28 5.75 10.00
N ILE A 28 -9.20 5.39 9.12
CA ILE A 28 -9.30 5.89 7.77
C ILE A 28 -10.55 6.78 7.66
N SER A 29 -10.39 8.01 7.21
CA SER A 29 -11.51 8.94 7.02
C SER A 29 -12.21 8.76 5.67
N GLY A 30 -11.51 8.18 4.70
CA GLY A 30 -12.02 7.84 3.39
C GLY A 30 -10.95 7.17 2.57
N ALA A 31 -11.31 6.07 1.93
CA ALA A 31 -10.46 5.36 1.00
C ALA A 31 -11.09 5.34 -0.39
N TYR A 32 -10.26 5.33 -1.43
CA TYR A 32 -10.69 5.17 -2.81
C TYR A 32 -9.79 4.18 -3.53
N ALA A 33 -10.41 3.42 -4.43
CA ALA A 33 -9.70 2.49 -5.30
C ALA A 33 -9.29 3.16 -6.62
N ASN A 34 -8.24 2.66 -7.25
CA ASN A 34 -7.84 3.11 -8.59
C ASN A 34 -8.94 2.89 -9.64
N THR A 35 -9.87 1.98 -9.37
CA THR A 35 -11.02 1.64 -10.23
C THR A 35 -12.27 2.47 -9.94
N ASP A 36 -12.31 3.27 -8.87
CA ASP A 36 -13.50 4.07 -8.48
C ASP A 36 -13.80 5.18 -9.51
N SER A 37 -12.78 5.80 -10.06
CA SER A 37 -12.91 6.81 -11.12
C SER A 37 -11.59 7.10 -11.84
N ALA A 38 -11.64 7.76 -13.01
CA ALA A 38 -10.44 8.23 -13.70
C ALA A 38 -9.62 9.23 -12.87
N SER A 39 -10.24 9.99 -11.98
CA SER A 39 -9.55 10.88 -11.04
C SER A 39 -8.80 10.10 -9.97
N CYS A 40 -9.40 9.05 -9.42
CA CYS A 40 -8.75 8.15 -8.46
C CYS A 40 -7.56 7.43 -9.11
N ALA A 41 -7.77 6.87 -10.30
CA ALA A 41 -6.70 6.22 -11.05
C ALA A 41 -5.49 7.14 -11.24
N ARG A 42 -5.70 8.39 -11.66
CA ARG A 42 -4.61 9.37 -11.86
C ARG A 42 -3.85 9.67 -10.58
N ARG A 43 -4.52 9.76 -9.44
CA ARG A 43 -3.89 10.02 -8.14
C ARG A 43 -3.03 8.85 -7.66
N LEU A 44 -3.38 7.64 -8.05
CA LEU A 44 -2.72 6.40 -7.63
C LEU A 44 -1.69 5.92 -8.65
N THR A 45 -1.55 6.60 -9.79
CA THR A 45 -0.63 6.20 -10.88
C THR A 45 0.59 7.12 -10.90
N LEU A 46 1.77 6.51 -10.88
CA LEU A 46 3.07 7.17 -11.02
C LEU A 46 3.82 6.59 -12.21
N ALA A 47 4.84 7.31 -12.68
CA ALA A 47 5.76 6.81 -13.67
C ALA A 47 7.00 6.21 -13.02
N TRP A 48 7.51 5.11 -13.57
CA TRP A 48 8.87 4.70 -13.27
C TRP A 48 9.83 5.76 -13.83
N PRO A 49 10.89 6.13 -13.11
CA PRO A 49 11.87 7.13 -13.58
C PRO A 49 12.53 6.74 -14.92
N HIS A 50 12.65 5.45 -15.16
CA HIS A 50 13.26 4.90 -16.37
C HIS A 50 12.34 3.85 -17.02
N GLY A 51 12.53 3.64 -18.33
CA GLY A 51 11.76 2.64 -19.09
C GLY A 51 10.40 3.09 -19.61
N GLY A 52 9.94 4.32 -19.30
CA GLY A 52 8.71 4.91 -19.86
C GLY A 52 7.40 4.23 -19.43
N GLN A 53 7.44 3.32 -18.46
CA GLN A 53 6.27 2.63 -17.93
C GLN A 53 5.69 3.35 -16.72
N THR A 54 4.38 3.13 -16.47
CA THR A 54 3.70 3.57 -15.25
C THR A 54 3.39 2.39 -14.35
N PHE A 55 3.17 2.69 -13.08
CA PHE A 55 2.63 1.76 -12.09
C PHE A 55 1.50 2.44 -11.31
N SER A 56 0.64 1.66 -10.67
CA SER A 56 -0.39 2.19 -9.80
C SER A 56 -0.43 1.44 -8.48
N PHE A 57 -0.92 2.13 -7.44
CA PHE A 57 -1.37 1.51 -6.20
C PHE A 57 -2.85 1.15 -6.33
N ASP A 58 -3.32 0.17 -5.57
CA ASP A 58 -4.70 -0.29 -5.61
C ASP A 58 -5.65 0.64 -4.84
N LEU A 59 -5.20 1.16 -3.70
CA LEU A 59 -5.97 2.05 -2.83
C LEU A 59 -5.15 3.26 -2.43
N GLY A 60 -5.85 4.34 -2.11
CA GLY A 60 -5.33 5.52 -1.44
C GLY A 60 -6.41 6.19 -0.61
N GLY A 61 -6.00 7.08 0.29
CA GLY A 61 -6.94 7.79 1.14
C GLY A 61 -6.29 8.63 2.22
N ALA A 62 -7.10 9.10 3.15
CA ALA A 62 -6.67 9.91 4.28
C ALA A 62 -6.85 9.19 5.61
N MET A 63 -5.87 9.35 6.50
CA MET A 63 -5.93 8.88 7.87
C MET A 63 -6.71 9.86 8.76
N ARG A 64 -7.22 9.39 9.90
CA ARG A 64 -7.89 10.22 10.90
C ARG A 64 -7.51 9.88 12.32
N GLY A 65 -7.74 10.85 13.21
CA GLY A 65 -7.43 10.72 14.63
C GLY A 65 -5.94 10.79 14.93
N ALA A 66 -5.61 11.20 16.16
CA ALA A 66 -4.21 11.24 16.59
C ALA A 66 -3.63 9.82 16.66
N PRO A 67 -2.36 9.58 16.29
CA PRO A 67 -1.40 10.59 15.81
C PRO A 67 -1.46 10.88 14.31
N TYR A 68 -2.31 10.20 13.53
CA TYR A 68 -2.27 10.16 12.05
C TYR A 68 -3.17 11.20 11.36
N ARG A 69 -3.73 12.16 12.10
CA ARG A 69 -4.68 13.14 11.53
C ARG A 69 -4.04 13.96 10.41
N GLY A 70 -4.59 13.81 9.21
CA GLY A 70 -4.15 14.54 8.01
C GLY A 70 -3.12 13.78 7.18
N ASP A 71 -2.57 12.68 7.68
CA ASP A 71 -1.68 11.84 6.92
C ASP A 71 -2.42 11.13 5.80
N MET A 72 -1.73 10.88 4.71
CA MET A 72 -2.26 10.19 3.55
C MET A 72 -1.62 8.81 3.41
N PHE A 73 -2.33 7.88 2.76
CA PHE A 73 -1.79 6.55 2.52
C PHE A 73 -1.98 6.09 1.08
N CYS A 74 -1.12 5.19 0.63
CA CYS A 74 -1.37 4.31 -0.50
C CYS A 74 -1.22 2.86 -0.10
N ALA A 75 -1.92 1.97 -0.82
CA ALA A 75 -1.88 0.53 -0.53
C ALA A 75 -1.86 -0.32 -1.80
N GLU A 76 -1.14 -1.42 -1.71
CA GLU A 76 -1.20 -2.56 -2.63
C GLU A 76 -1.97 -3.69 -1.97
N VAL A 77 -2.88 -4.34 -2.69
CA VAL A 77 -3.79 -5.36 -2.15
C VAL A 77 -3.60 -6.67 -2.89
N LYS A 78 -3.35 -7.74 -2.15
CA LYS A 78 -3.16 -9.08 -2.71
C LYS A 78 -4.18 -10.07 -2.13
N ASN A 79 -5.25 -10.30 -2.88
CA ASN A 79 -6.31 -11.23 -2.50
C ASN A 79 -6.01 -12.66 -3.01
N TYR A 80 -4.91 -13.24 -2.53
CA TYR A 80 -4.52 -14.60 -2.88
C TYR A 80 -4.91 -15.60 -1.79
N GLN A 81 -5.28 -16.82 -2.23
CA GLN A 81 -5.47 -17.95 -1.31
C GLN A 81 -4.16 -18.66 -0.96
N HIS A 82 -3.09 -18.45 -1.76
CA HIS A 82 -1.78 -19.08 -1.60
C HIS A 82 -0.66 -18.06 -1.82
N ALA A 83 0.47 -18.28 -1.16
CA ALA A 83 1.59 -17.33 -1.08
C ALA A 83 2.51 -17.29 -2.33
N SER A 84 2.19 -17.96 -3.46
CA SER A 84 3.15 -18.34 -4.50
C SER A 84 4.09 -17.21 -4.97
N ASP A 85 3.59 -16.07 -5.41
CA ASP A 85 4.44 -15.01 -5.99
C ASP A 85 4.49 -13.71 -5.17
N GLN A 86 3.92 -13.73 -3.96
CA GLN A 86 3.79 -12.53 -3.15
C GLN A 86 5.13 -11.88 -2.78
N GLY A 87 6.18 -12.69 -2.59
CA GLY A 87 7.49 -12.17 -2.24
C GLY A 87 8.07 -11.24 -3.30
N THR A 88 8.00 -11.63 -4.57
CA THR A 88 8.47 -10.81 -5.69
C THR A 88 7.61 -9.56 -5.89
N GLN A 89 6.29 -9.71 -5.75
CA GLN A 89 5.35 -8.60 -5.85
C GLN A 89 5.49 -7.60 -4.69
N PHE A 90 5.85 -8.09 -3.51
CA PHE A 90 6.16 -7.24 -2.37
C PHE A 90 7.44 -6.42 -2.62
N ASP A 91 8.49 -7.03 -3.16
CA ASP A 91 9.72 -6.31 -3.50
C ASP A 91 9.45 -5.23 -4.57
N GLU A 92 8.59 -5.52 -5.55
CA GLU A 92 8.15 -4.51 -6.52
C GLU A 92 7.34 -3.38 -5.86
N PHE A 93 6.44 -3.70 -4.94
CA PHE A 93 5.69 -2.71 -4.17
C PHE A 93 6.65 -1.81 -3.35
N VAL A 94 7.66 -2.36 -2.71
CA VAL A 94 8.66 -1.58 -1.97
C VAL A 94 9.42 -0.64 -2.90
N ALA A 95 9.78 -1.09 -4.11
CA ALA A 95 10.41 -0.22 -5.11
C ALA A 95 9.47 0.91 -5.58
N LYS A 96 8.16 0.65 -5.76
CA LYS A 96 7.14 1.68 -6.03
C LYS A 96 7.06 2.69 -4.89
N CYS A 97 7.08 2.21 -3.65
CA CYS A 97 7.08 3.05 -2.44
C CYS A 97 8.31 3.96 -2.38
N TYR A 98 9.49 3.44 -2.72
CA TYR A 98 10.71 4.24 -2.81
C TYR A 98 10.53 5.43 -3.79
N ILE A 99 9.99 5.19 -4.98
CA ILE A 99 9.71 6.27 -5.94
C ILE A 99 8.68 7.25 -5.41
N ALA A 100 7.60 6.77 -4.78
CA ALA A 100 6.58 7.63 -4.19
C ALA A 100 7.16 8.55 -3.10
N CYS A 101 7.99 8.02 -2.20
CA CYS A 101 8.69 8.80 -1.18
C CYS A 101 9.71 9.77 -1.78
N GLN A 102 10.53 9.31 -2.72
CA GLN A 102 11.56 10.12 -3.37
C GLN A 102 10.98 11.32 -4.12
N THR A 103 9.82 11.16 -4.73
CA THR A 103 9.12 12.22 -5.46
C THR A 103 8.22 13.10 -4.60
N GLY A 104 8.11 12.83 -3.31
CA GLY A 104 7.21 13.54 -2.41
C GLY A 104 5.72 13.37 -2.78
N HIS A 105 5.33 12.17 -3.21
CA HIS A 105 3.96 11.88 -3.60
C HIS A 105 3.01 12.06 -2.42
N LEU A 106 1.87 12.73 -2.64
CA LEU A 106 0.91 13.09 -1.60
C LEU A 106 0.42 11.91 -0.75
N LEU A 107 0.38 10.70 -1.31
CA LEU A 107 -0.13 9.51 -0.63
C LEU A 107 0.97 8.68 0.04
N SER A 108 2.16 9.21 0.25
CA SER A 108 3.32 8.45 0.74
C SER A 108 3.62 8.58 2.22
N ASP A 109 2.69 9.12 3.04
CA ASP A 109 2.91 9.17 4.49
C ASP A 109 2.80 7.78 5.13
N HIS A 110 1.92 6.91 4.60
CA HIS A 110 1.79 5.50 5.00
C HIS A 110 1.69 4.60 3.77
N LEU A 111 2.47 3.52 3.77
CA LEU A 111 2.65 2.60 2.66
C LEU A 111 2.15 1.23 3.10
N MET A 112 0.99 0.77 2.61
CA MET A 112 0.32 -0.40 3.15
C MET A 112 0.37 -1.57 2.17
N TRP A 113 0.93 -2.69 2.60
CA TRP A 113 0.77 -3.98 1.93
C TRP A 113 -0.32 -4.77 2.63
N ILE A 114 -1.41 -5.08 1.92
CA ILE A 114 -2.57 -5.77 2.48
C ILE A 114 -2.75 -7.11 1.78
N THR A 115 -2.75 -8.20 2.53
CA THR A 115 -2.89 -9.55 1.96
C THR A 115 -3.74 -10.45 2.85
N TRP A 116 -4.29 -11.55 2.27
CA TRP A 116 -5.00 -12.61 3.01
C TRP A 116 -4.18 -13.89 3.12
N ALA A 117 -2.99 -13.93 2.58
CA ALA A 117 -2.09 -15.07 2.74
C ALA A 117 -0.73 -14.60 3.24
N PRO A 118 -0.24 -15.11 4.39
CA PRO A 118 1.08 -14.78 4.87
C PRO A 118 2.15 -15.27 3.88
N PHE A 119 3.22 -14.50 3.72
CA PHE A 119 4.35 -14.82 2.86
C PHE A 119 5.66 -14.55 3.62
N ARG A 120 6.76 -15.16 3.21
CA ARG A 120 8.08 -14.97 3.83
C ARG A 120 8.05 -15.06 5.36
N ALA A 121 7.32 -16.01 5.93
CA ALA A 121 7.10 -16.15 7.38
C ALA A 121 8.41 -16.17 8.20
N ASN A 122 9.46 -16.77 7.67
CA ASN A 122 10.77 -16.86 8.34
C ASN A 122 11.54 -15.52 8.41
N SER A 123 11.19 -14.55 7.58
CA SER A 123 11.82 -13.23 7.53
C SER A 123 10.82 -12.09 7.78
N TRP A 124 9.63 -12.40 8.25
CA TRP A 124 8.54 -11.45 8.45
C TRP A 124 8.97 -10.18 9.19
N ALA A 125 9.66 -10.33 10.33
CA ALA A 125 10.11 -9.22 11.17
C ALA A 125 11.24 -8.37 10.54
N GLN A 126 11.64 -8.67 9.30
CA GLN A 126 12.70 -7.94 8.59
C GLN A 126 12.19 -7.26 7.31
N LEU A 127 10.92 -7.50 6.94
CA LEU A 127 10.37 -7.03 5.67
C LEU A 127 10.23 -5.50 5.60
N ASP A 128 10.09 -4.85 6.75
CA ASP A 128 10.06 -3.39 6.93
C ASP A 128 11.41 -2.79 7.32
N SER A 129 12.49 -3.59 7.31
CA SER A 129 13.82 -3.06 7.64
C SER A 129 14.45 -2.29 6.48
N PRO A 130 15.29 -1.26 6.75
CA PRO A 130 16.03 -0.54 5.73
C PRO A 130 16.85 -1.46 4.81
N LYS A 131 17.43 -2.52 5.37
CA LYS A 131 18.20 -3.53 4.61
C LYS A 131 17.32 -4.26 3.58
N HIS A 132 16.09 -4.60 3.95
CA HIS A 132 15.16 -5.23 3.01
C HIS A 132 14.70 -4.24 1.94
N VAL A 133 14.38 -3.00 2.33
CA VAL A 133 14.02 -1.94 1.40
C VAL A 133 15.13 -1.72 0.37
N GLU A 134 16.38 -1.56 0.82
CA GLU A 134 17.55 -1.45 -0.08
C GLU A 134 17.59 -2.63 -1.06
N SER A 135 17.49 -3.86 -0.57
CA SER A 135 17.54 -5.06 -1.40
C SER A 135 16.42 -5.10 -2.45
N ALA A 136 15.19 -4.78 -2.05
CA ALA A 136 14.02 -4.76 -2.93
C ALA A 136 14.15 -3.69 -4.03
N VAL A 137 14.57 -2.48 -3.67
CA VAL A 137 14.81 -1.39 -4.63
C VAL A 137 15.90 -1.76 -5.63
N LEU A 138 16.99 -2.38 -5.19
CA LEU A 138 18.07 -2.83 -6.07
C LEU A 138 17.66 -3.96 -7.04
N GLN A 139 16.67 -4.76 -6.70
CA GLN A 139 16.11 -5.75 -7.65
C GLN A 139 15.41 -5.09 -8.84
N HIS A 140 14.93 -3.86 -8.67
CA HIS A 140 14.24 -3.06 -9.70
C HIS A 140 15.08 -1.88 -10.19
N ARG A 141 16.40 -1.96 -10.08
CA ARG A 141 17.36 -0.88 -10.37
C ARG A 141 17.32 -0.36 -11.81
N ASP A 142 16.94 -1.21 -12.74
CA ASP A 142 16.74 -0.83 -14.15
C ASP A 142 15.66 0.23 -14.30
N ARG A 143 14.52 0.07 -13.62
CA ARG A 143 13.38 0.98 -13.65
C ARG A 143 13.56 2.18 -12.71
N VAL A 144 14.21 1.96 -11.55
CA VAL A 144 14.42 2.99 -10.53
C VAL A 144 15.60 3.89 -10.87
N PHE A 145 16.73 3.34 -11.30
CA PHE A 145 17.99 4.06 -11.51
C PHE A 145 18.47 4.08 -12.96
N GLY A 146 17.80 3.37 -13.87
CA GLY A 146 18.19 3.30 -15.29
C GLY A 146 19.51 2.59 -15.51
N THR A 147 19.83 1.59 -14.72
CA THR A 147 21.07 0.83 -14.83
C THR A 147 20.92 -0.59 -14.33
N ASP A 148 21.60 -1.53 -14.96
CA ASP A 148 21.74 -2.91 -14.50
C ASP A 148 22.94 -3.13 -13.59
N ASP A 149 23.85 -2.14 -13.49
CA ASP A 149 25.02 -2.19 -12.63
C ASP A 149 24.64 -1.93 -11.17
N MET A 150 24.89 -2.92 -10.32
CA MET A 150 24.57 -2.89 -8.89
C MET A 150 25.34 -1.80 -8.12
N ALA A 151 26.60 -1.55 -8.46
CA ALA A 151 27.43 -0.56 -7.77
C ALA A 151 26.96 0.85 -8.13
N VAL A 152 26.64 1.07 -9.40
CA VAL A 152 26.07 2.33 -9.88
C VAL A 152 24.69 2.57 -9.24
N ALA A 153 23.83 1.55 -9.19
CA ALA A 153 22.52 1.67 -8.57
C ALA A 153 22.63 2.05 -7.08
N ARG A 154 23.53 1.39 -6.33
CA ARG A 154 23.81 1.73 -4.94
C ARG A 154 24.28 3.17 -4.75
N SER A 155 25.15 3.66 -5.61
CA SER A 155 25.65 5.03 -5.52
C SER A 155 24.59 6.10 -5.78
N ARG A 156 23.50 5.73 -6.47
CA ARG A 156 22.36 6.60 -6.78
C ARG A 156 21.23 6.51 -5.76
N MET A 157 21.26 5.49 -4.91
CA MET A 157 20.23 5.30 -3.89
C MET A 157 20.38 6.32 -2.77
N ALA A 158 19.27 6.94 -2.38
CA ALA A 158 19.21 7.90 -1.28
C ALA A 158 18.93 7.15 0.04
N PRO A 159 19.88 7.05 0.98
CA PRO A 159 19.68 6.32 2.23
C PRO A 159 18.53 6.87 3.07
N GLU A 160 18.32 8.18 3.07
CA GLU A 160 17.22 8.83 3.77
C GLU A 160 15.85 8.43 3.23
N VAL A 161 15.73 8.12 1.93
CA VAL A 161 14.49 7.61 1.33
C VAL A 161 14.28 6.16 1.71
N VAL A 162 15.34 5.35 1.80
CA VAL A 162 15.29 3.96 2.27
C VAL A 162 14.75 3.89 3.70
N GLU A 163 15.28 4.71 4.60
CA GLU A 163 14.80 4.81 6.00
C GLU A 163 13.34 5.28 6.03
N MET A 164 12.99 6.30 5.26
CA MET A 164 11.62 6.81 5.17
C MET A 164 10.63 5.74 4.73
N VAL A 165 10.97 4.92 3.74
CA VAL A 165 10.10 3.81 3.31
C VAL A 165 9.96 2.78 4.43
N ALA A 166 11.06 2.38 5.07
CA ALA A 166 11.04 1.43 6.17
C ALA A 166 10.13 1.89 7.32
N ASP A 167 10.23 3.15 7.73
CA ASP A 167 9.42 3.72 8.81
C ASP A 167 7.94 3.83 8.48
N ARG A 168 7.59 3.99 7.19
CA ARG A 168 6.21 4.20 6.72
C ARG A 168 5.51 2.92 6.28
N LEU A 169 6.21 1.80 6.23
CA LEU A 169 5.70 0.53 5.71
C LEU A 169 4.80 -0.18 6.72
N TRP A 170 3.62 -0.60 6.26
CA TRP A 170 2.66 -1.40 7.03
C TRP A 170 2.46 -2.74 6.36
N LEU A 171 2.66 -3.81 7.11
CA LEU A 171 2.41 -5.19 6.68
C LEU A 171 1.12 -5.69 7.33
N ILE A 172 0.05 -5.80 6.56
CA ILE A 172 -1.27 -6.16 7.04
C ILE A 172 -1.66 -7.52 6.46
N VAL A 173 -1.82 -8.51 7.32
CA VAL A 173 -2.34 -9.83 6.94
C VAL A 173 -3.72 -9.99 7.54
N LEU A 174 -4.72 -10.13 6.69
CA LEU A 174 -6.12 -10.29 7.05
C LEU A 174 -6.56 -11.74 6.96
N SER A 175 -7.65 -12.06 7.61
CA SER A 175 -8.42 -13.28 7.43
C SER A 175 -9.91 -12.95 7.41
N GLU A 176 -10.72 -13.84 6.86
CA GLU A 176 -12.19 -13.66 6.84
C GLU A 176 -12.77 -13.47 8.25
N LYS A 177 -12.19 -14.13 9.26
CA LYS A 177 -12.62 -13.96 10.65
C LYS A 177 -12.29 -12.57 11.20
N GLN A 178 -11.12 -11.99 10.83
CA GLN A 178 -10.77 -10.63 11.25
C GLN A 178 -11.68 -9.59 10.60
N GLU A 179 -12.10 -9.82 9.36
CA GLU A 179 -13.05 -8.94 8.68
C GLU A 179 -14.41 -8.87 9.41
N THR A 180 -14.85 -9.98 10.00
CA THR A 180 -16.10 -10.01 10.77
C THR A 180 -16.04 -9.22 12.10
N LEU A 181 -14.85 -8.88 12.57
CA LEU A 181 -14.67 -8.05 13.77
C LEU A 181 -14.95 -6.57 13.51
N VAL A 182 -15.04 -6.17 12.25
CA VAL A 182 -15.34 -4.81 11.84
C VAL A 182 -16.82 -4.73 11.42
N PRO A 183 -17.71 -4.16 12.24
CA PRO A 183 -19.14 -4.05 11.92
C PRO A 183 -19.38 -3.01 10.82
N LEU A 184 -20.00 -3.43 9.72
CA LEU A 184 -19.97 -2.71 8.44
C LEU A 184 -21.06 -1.63 8.23
N LYS A 185 -22.08 -1.50 9.09
CA LYS A 185 -23.17 -0.54 8.79
C LYS A 185 -23.70 0.27 9.98
N ASP A 186 -23.79 -0.30 11.16
CA ASP A 186 -24.38 0.42 12.29
C ASP A 186 -23.33 1.28 13.03
N TRP A 187 -22.08 1.00 12.77
CA TRP A 187 -20.95 1.59 13.47
C TRP A 187 -20.63 3.00 13.02
N GLU A 188 -20.81 3.33 11.74
CA GLU A 188 -20.55 4.67 11.22
C GLU A 188 -21.38 5.75 11.94
N ALA A 189 -22.66 5.46 12.20
CA ALA A 189 -23.53 6.38 12.91
C ALA A 189 -23.13 6.52 14.39
N ILE A 190 -22.74 5.43 15.05
CA ILE A 190 -22.28 5.44 16.45
C ILE A 190 -20.96 6.19 16.57
N VAL A 191 -20.04 5.96 15.66
CA VAL A 191 -18.74 6.63 15.63
C VAL A 191 -18.88 8.11 15.33
N ALA A 192 -19.71 8.47 14.36
CA ALA A 192 -19.99 9.86 14.04
C ALA A 192 -20.58 10.60 15.25
N ALA A 193 -21.55 9.97 15.94
CA ALA A 193 -22.15 10.50 17.15
C ALA A 193 -21.13 10.67 18.28
N GLU A 194 -20.24 9.71 18.48
CA GLU A 194 -19.21 9.74 19.54
C GLU A 194 -18.12 10.77 19.25
N LEU A 195 -17.70 10.93 17.99
CA LEU A 195 -16.74 11.94 17.59
C LEU A 195 -17.31 13.36 17.74
N ILE A 196 -18.57 13.56 17.36
CA ILE A 196 -19.29 14.82 17.59
C ILE A 196 -19.35 15.11 19.10
N ARG A 197 -19.67 14.11 19.91
CA ARG A 197 -19.71 14.25 21.38
C ARG A 197 -18.37 14.64 21.98
N LYS A 198 -17.27 14.15 21.42
CA LYS A 198 -15.90 14.48 21.86
C LYS A 198 -15.36 15.79 21.29
N GLY A 199 -16.12 16.49 20.45
CA GLY A 199 -15.71 17.74 19.81
C GLY A 199 -14.61 17.56 18.74
N GLU A 200 -14.40 16.34 18.27
CA GLU A 200 -13.51 16.10 17.14
C GLU A 200 -14.29 16.39 15.84
N GLN A 201 -13.95 17.48 15.16
CA GLN A 201 -14.47 17.76 13.82
C GLN A 201 -13.79 16.84 12.78
N TRP A 202 -14.61 16.39 11.84
CA TRP A 202 -14.17 15.60 10.67
C TRP A 202 -13.23 16.38 9.75
#